data_80705b5b7657de032222effa4c4804de
#
_entry.id   80705b5b7657de032222effa4c4804de
#
_cell.length_a   1.000
_cell.length_b   1.000
_cell.length_c   1.000
_cell.angle_alpha   90.00
_cell.angle_beta   90.00
_cell.angle_gamma   90.00
#
_symmetry.space_group_name_H-M   'P 1'
#
loop_
_entity.id
_entity.type
_entity.pdbx_description
1 polymer ?
#
loop_
_entity_poly.entity_id
_entity_poly.type
_entity_poly.pdbx_seq_one_letter_code
_entity_poly.pdbx_strand_id
1 'polypeptide(L)'
;MNVTILAANGQIARLVEERLLTDPIFKDVQLTLMLRHPERLSELNDNPRVNLLDGDLTNPTDVIQATKDADLIWLAVVNHNQSNRPTKNIIAATKQNGVERVVETSLLGLYNEVPGEFGDWNRDYCFNGDPTGTTA
;
A
#
# COMPACT_ATOMS: atom_id res chain seq x y z
N MET A 1 8.30 -9.35 13.45
CA MET A 1 7.45 -9.28 12.25
C MET A 1 7.91 -8.10 11.42
N ASN A 2 8.17 -8.34 10.14
CA ASN A 2 8.61 -7.34 9.18
C ASN A 2 7.42 -6.86 8.35
N VAL A 3 7.10 -5.58 8.43
CA VAL A 3 6.02 -4.96 7.66
C VAL A 3 6.62 -4.01 6.63
N THR A 4 6.28 -4.21 5.37
CA THR A 4 6.63 -3.26 4.31
C THR A 4 5.43 -2.38 4.01
N ILE A 5 5.61 -1.06 4.11
CA ILE A 5 4.62 -0.06 3.70
C ILE A 5 5.06 0.52 2.36
N LEU A 6 4.24 0.30 1.35
CA LEU A 6 4.47 0.83 0.00
C LEU A 6 3.79 2.18 -0.17
N ALA A 7 4.44 3.12 -0.85
CA ALA A 7 4.05 4.52 -0.95
C ALA A 7 3.89 5.20 0.43
N ALA A 8 4.88 5.01 1.28
CA ALA A 8 4.87 5.33 2.70
C ALA A 8 4.55 6.79 3.06
N ASN A 9 4.81 7.76 2.18
CA ASN A 9 4.46 9.16 2.44
C ASN A 9 2.97 9.52 2.16
N GLY A 10 2.13 8.53 1.88
CA GLY A 10 0.68 8.75 1.73
C GLY A 10 0.01 9.11 3.06
N GLN A 11 -1.09 9.89 3.02
CA GLN A 11 -1.79 10.35 4.24
C GLN A 11 -2.22 9.17 5.13
N ILE A 12 -2.81 8.13 4.55
CA ILE A 12 -3.24 6.95 5.30
C ILE A 12 -2.02 6.13 5.78
N ALA A 13 -0.98 6.01 4.94
CA ALA A 13 0.25 5.32 5.30
C ALA A 13 0.90 5.94 6.54
N ARG A 14 0.99 7.27 6.61
CA ARG A 14 1.53 8.00 7.77
C ARG A 14 0.80 7.68 9.07
N LEU A 15 -0.52 7.55 9.05
CA LEU A 15 -1.31 7.17 10.22
C LEU A 15 -1.03 5.73 10.67
N VAL A 16 -0.82 4.82 9.71
CA VAL A 16 -0.44 3.43 10.00
C VAL A 16 0.97 3.36 10.58
N GLU A 17 1.93 4.08 10.00
CA GLU A 17 3.30 4.20 10.52
C GLU A 17 3.32 4.70 11.96
N GLU A 18 2.64 5.83 12.22
CA GLU A 18 2.52 6.39 13.56
C GLU A 18 1.97 5.36 14.54
N ARG A 19 0.91 4.65 14.17
CA ARG A 19 0.30 3.62 15.02
C ARG A 19 1.27 2.47 15.30
N LEU A 20 1.96 1.97 14.28
CA LEU A 20 2.93 0.88 14.42
C LEU A 20 4.16 1.28 15.25
N LEU A 21 4.53 2.55 15.21
CA LEU A 21 5.70 3.05 15.94
C LEU A 21 5.40 3.47 17.39
N THR A 22 4.18 3.89 17.69
CA THR A 22 3.81 4.44 19.00
C THR A 22 3.07 3.47 19.91
N ASP A 23 2.26 2.56 19.37
CA ASP A 23 1.50 1.61 20.17
C ASP A 23 2.42 0.47 20.66
N PRO A 24 2.50 0.24 22.00
CA PRO A 24 3.34 -0.80 22.59
C PRO A 24 3.07 -2.22 22.09
N ILE A 25 1.85 -2.51 21.58
CA ILE A 25 1.50 -3.82 21.03
C ILE A 25 2.34 -4.18 19.81
N PHE A 26 2.86 -3.17 19.10
CA PHE A 26 3.68 -3.30 17.90
C PHE A 26 5.18 -3.08 18.12
N LYS A 27 5.64 -3.08 19.38
CA LYS A 27 7.04 -2.76 19.74
C LYS A 27 8.10 -3.61 18.99
N ASP A 28 7.75 -4.84 18.62
CA ASP A 28 8.64 -5.79 17.95
C ASP A 28 8.46 -5.82 16.42
N VAL A 29 7.69 -4.87 15.87
CA VAL A 29 7.51 -4.73 14.43
C VAL A 29 8.67 -3.92 13.83
N GLN A 30 9.28 -4.46 12.78
CA GLN A 30 10.25 -3.76 11.94
C GLN A 30 9.55 -3.23 10.69
N LEU A 31 9.84 -2.01 10.29
CA LEU A 31 9.21 -1.35 9.16
C LEU A 31 10.19 -1.13 8.02
N THR A 32 9.84 -1.55 6.82
CA THR A 32 10.44 -1.05 5.57
C THR A 32 9.46 -0.09 4.91
N LEU A 33 9.86 1.16 4.77
CA LEU A 33 9.05 2.23 4.22
C LEU A 33 9.57 2.60 2.83
N MET A 34 8.89 2.14 1.78
CA MET A 34 9.26 2.47 0.41
C MET A 34 8.48 3.67 -0.10
N LEU A 35 9.20 4.68 -0.56
CA LEU A 35 8.63 5.88 -1.16
C LEU A 35 9.61 6.53 -2.12
N ARG A 36 9.11 7.35 -3.02
CA ARG A 36 9.95 8.27 -3.79
C ARG A 36 10.35 9.43 -2.90
N HIS A 37 11.63 9.77 -2.90
CA HIS A 37 12.16 10.85 -2.06
C HIS A 37 12.05 10.55 -0.57
N PRO A 38 12.84 9.60 -0.03
CA PRO A 38 12.80 9.17 1.37
C PRO A 38 13.17 10.29 2.36
N GLU A 39 13.81 11.37 1.91
CA GLU A 39 14.07 12.57 2.71
C GLU A 39 12.79 13.20 3.29
N ARG A 40 11.63 12.89 2.74
CA ARG A 40 10.32 13.33 3.27
C ARG A 40 9.95 12.70 4.61
N LEU A 41 10.62 11.62 4.96
CA LEU A 41 10.46 10.88 6.22
C LEU A 41 11.78 10.90 7.01
N SER A 42 12.63 11.90 6.80
CA SER A 42 13.95 12.00 7.45
C SER A 42 13.87 11.99 8.97
N GLU A 43 12.76 12.39 9.57
CA GLU A 43 12.50 12.29 11.00
C GLU A 43 12.50 10.85 11.53
N LEU A 44 12.37 9.87 10.65
CA LEU A 44 12.40 8.45 11.00
C LEU A 44 13.76 7.78 10.79
N ASN A 45 14.77 8.49 10.24
CA ASN A 45 16.09 7.94 9.95
C ASN A 45 16.78 7.31 11.17
N ASP A 46 16.61 7.92 12.33
CA ASP A 46 17.27 7.47 13.56
C ASP A 46 16.46 6.43 14.34
N ASN A 47 15.30 6.01 13.81
CA ASN A 47 14.49 4.99 14.45
C ASN A 47 15.02 3.58 14.10
N PRO A 48 15.52 2.80 15.08
CA PRO A 48 16.13 1.49 14.82
C PRO A 48 15.18 0.46 14.26
N ARG A 49 13.86 0.72 14.29
CA ARG A 49 12.84 -0.16 13.72
C ARG A 49 12.45 0.20 12.30
N VAL A 50 13.02 1.27 11.72
CA VAL A 50 12.63 1.80 10.42
C VAL A 50 13.77 1.70 9.43
N ASN A 51 13.50 1.15 8.27
CA ASN A 51 14.35 1.15 7.10
C ASN A 51 13.66 1.98 5.99
N LEU A 52 14.22 3.13 5.65
CA LEU A 52 13.73 3.97 4.56
C LEU A 52 14.35 3.49 3.23
N LEU A 53 13.52 3.28 2.23
CA LEU A 53 13.94 2.81 0.92
C LEU A 53 13.41 3.72 -0.18
N ASP A 54 14.34 4.26 -0.99
CA ASP A 54 13.96 4.98 -2.21
C ASP A 54 13.47 4.00 -3.27
N GLY A 55 12.27 4.23 -3.81
CA GLY A 55 11.71 3.35 -4.82
C GLY A 55 10.40 3.84 -5.40
N ASP A 56 10.14 3.37 -6.63
CA ASP A 56 8.92 3.66 -7.38
C ASP A 56 8.09 2.38 -7.60
N LEU A 57 6.80 2.43 -7.31
CA LEU A 57 5.87 1.31 -7.52
C LEU A 57 5.76 0.88 -8.99
N THR A 58 6.11 1.77 -9.92
CA THR A 58 6.13 1.46 -11.36
C THR A 58 7.39 0.70 -11.79
N ASN A 59 8.42 0.65 -10.92
CA ASN A 59 9.64 -0.13 -11.12
C ASN A 59 9.53 -1.49 -10.40
N PRO A 60 9.45 -2.62 -11.13
CA PRO A 60 9.30 -3.93 -10.50
C PRO A 60 10.48 -4.31 -9.59
N THR A 61 11.70 -3.88 -9.92
CA THR A 61 12.89 -4.17 -9.13
C THR A 61 12.82 -3.53 -7.74
N ASP A 62 12.37 -2.27 -7.68
CA ASP A 62 12.24 -1.56 -6.40
C ASP A 62 11.20 -2.25 -5.50
N VAL A 63 10.05 -2.66 -6.08
CA VAL A 63 9.00 -3.34 -5.33
C VAL A 63 9.47 -4.71 -4.82
N ILE A 64 10.20 -5.49 -5.66
CA ILE A 64 10.78 -6.78 -5.26
C ILE A 64 11.76 -6.56 -4.10
N GLN A 65 12.64 -5.56 -4.20
CA GLN A 65 13.61 -5.27 -3.16
C GLN A 65 12.93 -4.85 -1.84
N ALA A 66 11.94 -3.98 -1.90
CA ALA A 66 11.23 -3.49 -0.72
C ALA A 66 10.45 -4.59 0.02
N THR A 67 9.99 -5.60 -0.70
CA THR A 67 9.16 -6.68 -0.14
C THR A 67 9.93 -7.96 0.16
N LYS A 68 11.27 -7.96 -0.01
CA LYS A 68 12.10 -9.17 0.03
C LYS A 68 11.98 -9.98 1.33
N ASP A 69 11.92 -9.34 2.46
CA ASP A 69 11.88 -10.01 3.77
C ASP A 69 10.58 -9.67 4.54
N ALA A 70 9.53 -9.28 3.82
CA ALA A 70 8.28 -8.86 4.41
C ALA A 70 7.42 -10.06 4.82
N ASP A 71 6.92 -10.03 6.05
CA ASP A 71 5.85 -10.92 6.53
C ASP A 71 4.47 -10.39 6.11
N LEU A 72 4.37 -9.06 5.93
CA LEU A 72 3.17 -8.35 5.54
C LEU A 72 3.49 -7.14 4.69
N ILE A 73 2.76 -6.95 3.60
CA ILE A 73 2.77 -5.74 2.80
C ILE A 73 1.51 -4.94 3.11
N TRP A 74 1.68 -3.65 3.39
CA TRP A 74 0.57 -2.71 3.55
C TRP A 74 0.65 -1.62 2.49
N LEU A 75 -0.50 -1.26 1.90
CA LEU A 75 -0.58 -0.19 0.91
C LEU A 75 -1.94 0.52 0.88
N ALA A 76 -1.90 1.81 0.50
CA ALA A 76 -3.07 2.60 0.13
C ALA A 76 -2.70 3.43 -1.11
N VAL A 77 -2.87 2.85 -2.28
CA VAL A 77 -2.40 3.40 -3.55
C VAL A 77 -3.55 3.48 -4.54
N VAL A 78 -3.58 4.54 -5.31
CA VAL A 78 -4.52 4.70 -6.44
C VAL A 78 -3.74 4.64 -7.75
N ASN A 79 -4.16 3.76 -8.65
CA ASN A 79 -3.48 3.50 -9.93
C ASN A 79 -3.95 4.40 -11.08
N HIS A 80 -4.17 5.67 -10.84
CA HIS A 80 -4.65 6.59 -11.88
C HIS A 80 -3.79 6.53 -13.15
N ASN A 81 -4.41 6.20 -14.27
CA ASN A 81 -3.84 6.26 -15.62
C ASN A 81 -2.53 5.47 -15.85
N GLN A 82 -2.23 4.48 -15.02
CA GLN A 82 -0.98 3.70 -15.11
C GLN A 82 -1.20 2.24 -15.54
N SER A 83 -2.34 1.91 -16.14
CA SER A 83 -2.66 0.55 -16.60
C SER A 83 -2.44 -0.52 -15.51
N ASN A 84 -2.75 -0.17 -14.26
CA ASN A 84 -2.55 -1.02 -13.07
C ASN A 84 -1.11 -1.53 -12.89
N ARG A 85 -0.11 -0.82 -13.41
CA ARG A 85 1.30 -1.22 -13.32
C ARG A 85 1.76 -1.40 -11.87
N PRO A 86 1.51 -0.47 -10.92
CA PRO A 86 1.85 -0.67 -9.52
C PRO A 86 1.26 -1.95 -8.96
N THR A 87 -0.03 -2.20 -9.14
CA THR A 87 -0.70 -3.42 -8.65
C THR A 87 -0.08 -4.70 -9.25
N LYS A 88 0.20 -4.71 -10.56
CA LYS A 88 0.86 -5.85 -11.21
C LYS A 88 2.25 -6.11 -10.64
N ASN A 89 3.04 -5.07 -10.39
CA ASN A 89 4.35 -5.19 -9.78
C ASN A 89 4.27 -5.71 -8.34
N ILE A 90 3.30 -5.25 -7.54
CA ILE A 90 3.09 -5.71 -6.18
C ILE A 90 2.68 -7.20 -6.17
N ILE A 91 1.76 -7.60 -7.03
CA ILE A 91 1.35 -9.01 -7.15
C ILE A 91 2.54 -9.90 -7.55
N ALA A 92 3.35 -9.46 -8.51
CA ALA A 92 4.53 -10.18 -8.94
C ALA A 92 5.57 -10.31 -7.81
N ALA A 93 5.87 -9.23 -7.11
CA ALA A 93 6.80 -9.20 -5.99
C ALA A 93 6.32 -10.06 -4.81
N THR A 94 5.04 -9.98 -4.47
CA THR A 94 4.40 -10.81 -3.43
C THR A 94 4.58 -12.31 -3.72
N LYS A 95 4.33 -12.72 -4.98
CA LYS A 95 4.53 -14.11 -5.41
C LYS A 95 6.00 -14.52 -5.40
N GLN A 96 6.89 -13.67 -5.91
CA GLN A 96 8.32 -13.96 -6.00
C GLN A 96 8.97 -14.09 -4.63
N ASN A 97 8.61 -13.23 -3.69
CA ASN A 97 9.18 -13.21 -2.33
C ASN A 97 8.43 -14.11 -1.33
N GLY A 98 7.33 -14.74 -1.75
CA GLY A 98 6.52 -15.62 -0.90
C GLY A 98 5.82 -14.90 0.25
N VAL A 99 5.47 -13.61 0.07
CA VAL A 99 4.76 -12.85 1.10
C VAL A 99 3.32 -13.34 1.21
N GLU A 100 2.93 -13.78 2.40
CA GLU A 100 1.62 -14.42 2.59
C GLU A 100 0.47 -13.43 2.80
N ARG A 101 0.78 -12.20 3.20
CA ARG A 101 -0.26 -11.22 3.59
C ARG A 101 -0.04 -9.88 2.92
N VAL A 102 -1.11 -9.42 2.26
CA VAL A 102 -1.22 -8.07 1.71
C VAL A 102 -2.47 -7.42 2.28
N VAL A 103 -2.31 -6.24 2.83
CA VAL A 103 -3.41 -5.39 3.31
C VAL A 103 -3.47 -4.16 2.44
N GLU A 104 -4.59 -3.96 1.78
CA GLU A 104 -4.80 -2.83 0.87
C GLU A 104 -6.07 -2.07 1.22
N THR A 105 -5.99 -0.75 1.14
CA THR A 105 -7.19 0.10 1.19
C THR A 105 -7.90 0.01 -0.15
N SER A 106 -9.12 -0.53 -0.14
CA SER A 106 -9.97 -0.69 -1.32
C SER A 106 -11.10 0.34 -1.34
N LEU A 107 -11.82 0.37 -2.45
CA LEU A 107 -13.00 1.19 -2.63
C LEU A 107 -14.28 0.40 -2.33
N LEU A 108 -15.28 1.09 -1.79
CA LEU A 108 -16.61 0.52 -1.54
C LEU A 108 -17.39 0.42 -2.85
N GLY A 109 -18.16 -0.64 -3.03
CA GLY A 109 -19.09 -0.81 -4.16
C GLY A 109 -18.50 -1.50 -5.40
N LEU A 110 -17.27 -1.99 -5.33
CA LEU A 110 -16.60 -2.70 -6.44
C LEU A 110 -17.35 -3.94 -6.94
N TYR A 111 -18.02 -4.63 -6.04
CA TYR A 111 -18.75 -5.89 -6.32
C TYR A 111 -20.27 -5.73 -6.26
N ASN A 112 -20.77 -4.49 -6.37
CA ASN A 112 -22.19 -4.17 -6.25
C ASN A 112 -22.80 -4.59 -4.90
N GLU A 113 -21.99 -4.61 -3.86
CA GLU A 113 -22.37 -5.03 -2.51
C GLU A 113 -23.08 -3.94 -1.70
N VAL A 114 -23.14 -2.70 -2.21
CA VAL A 114 -23.81 -1.58 -1.56
C VAL A 114 -25.22 -1.43 -2.12
N PRO A 115 -26.27 -1.71 -1.33
CA PRO A 115 -27.65 -1.63 -1.82
C PRO A 115 -28.19 -0.19 -1.80
N GLY A 116 -29.27 0.03 -2.57
CA GLY A 116 -30.08 1.24 -2.54
C GLY A 116 -29.44 2.47 -3.18
N GLU A 117 -30.06 3.61 -2.98
CA GLU A 117 -29.70 4.90 -3.61
C GLU A 117 -28.24 5.29 -3.40
N PHE A 118 -27.66 4.98 -2.24
CA PHE A 118 -26.25 5.24 -1.99
C PHE A 118 -25.33 4.36 -2.85
N GLY A 119 -25.70 3.10 -3.06
CA GLY A 119 -24.98 2.19 -3.95
C GLY A 119 -25.03 2.68 -5.40
N ASP A 120 -26.18 3.14 -5.86
CA ASP A 120 -26.37 3.67 -7.21
C ASP A 120 -25.51 4.94 -7.38
N TRP A 121 -25.61 5.89 -6.45
CA TRP A 121 -24.78 7.09 -6.46
C TRP A 121 -23.27 6.77 -6.44
N ASN A 122 -22.86 5.81 -5.64
CA ASN A 122 -21.44 5.42 -5.53
C ASN A 122 -20.92 4.85 -6.85
N ARG A 123 -21.70 4.00 -7.53
CA ARG A 123 -21.35 3.49 -8.86
C ARG A 123 -21.23 4.60 -9.90
N ASP A 124 -22.20 5.48 -9.94
CA ASP A 124 -22.24 6.54 -10.94
C ASP A 124 -21.15 7.59 -10.71
N TYR A 125 -20.93 7.98 -9.45
CA TYR A 125 -20.01 9.04 -9.09
C TYR A 125 -18.54 8.57 -9.01
N CYS A 126 -18.28 7.43 -8.37
CA CYS A 126 -16.92 6.95 -8.16
C CYS A 126 -16.36 6.16 -9.34
N PHE A 127 -17.24 5.52 -10.14
CA PHE A 127 -16.84 4.57 -11.18
C PHE A 127 -17.37 4.91 -12.58
N ASN A 128 -18.05 6.05 -12.78
CA ASN A 128 -18.74 6.36 -14.03
C ASN A 128 -19.66 5.21 -14.51
N GLY A 129 -20.34 4.54 -13.58
CA GLY A 129 -21.19 3.39 -13.86
C GLY A 129 -20.45 2.06 -14.14
N ASP A 130 -19.13 2.06 -14.20
CA ASP A 130 -18.33 0.84 -14.46
C ASP A 130 -17.20 0.65 -13.42
N PRO A 131 -17.42 -0.13 -12.36
CA PRO A 131 -16.40 -0.43 -11.38
C PRO A 131 -15.28 -1.36 -11.89
N THR A 132 -15.50 -2.06 -13.02
CA THR A 132 -14.56 -3.09 -13.51
C THR A 132 -13.23 -2.52 -13.94
N GLY A 133 -13.18 -1.29 -14.44
CA GLY A 133 -11.97 -0.58 -14.80
C GLY A 133 -11.07 -0.23 -13.61
N THR A 134 -11.59 -0.33 -12.38
CA THR A 134 -10.87 0.01 -11.14
C THR A 134 -10.24 -1.22 -10.49
N THR A 135 -10.73 -2.42 -10.83
CA THR A 135 -10.28 -3.71 -10.25
C THR A 135 -9.36 -4.52 -11.15
N ALA A 136 -9.20 -4.11 -12.39
CA ALA A 136 -8.45 -4.88 -13.41
C ALA A 136 -6.93 -4.75 -13.27
#